data_0c5b739bf745c7dd8d9e1042d632bd0f
#
_entry.id   0c5b739bf745c7dd8d9e1042d632bd0f
#
_cell.length_a   1.000
_cell.length_b   1.000
_cell.length_c   1.000
_cell.angle_alpha   90.00
_cell.angle_beta   90.00
_cell.angle_gamma   90.00
#
_symmetry.space_group_name_H-M   'P 1'
#
loop_
_entity.id
_entity.type
_entity.pdbx_description
1 polymer ?
#
loop_
_entity_poly.entity_id
_entity_poly.type
_entity_poly.pdbx_seq_one_letter_code
_entity_poly.pdbx_strand_id
1 'polypeptide(L)'
;MRSIKVAVLLSGLLAGGCASGTNTWVELDGQRYQVEIADDDAERARGLMFRDEMAADHGMLFIHDQEEPQAYWMKNTRIALDILYFDNARRLVSQQRDVPPCALGNGCPPYPSDAPARYVLELNAGEAARLKLENGAELTFSPAIPRP
;
A
#
# COMPACT_ATOMS: atom_id res chain seq x y z
N MET A 1 -51.01 36.89 39.71
CA MET A 1 -49.57 36.44 39.71
C MET A 1 -49.39 35.42 38.59
N ARG A 2 -48.78 35.86 37.50
CA ARG A 2 -48.52 34.99 36.30
C ARG A 2 -47.07 34.53 36.34
N SER A 3 -46.84 33.23 36.51
CA SER A 3 -45.50 32.65 36.46
C SER A 3 -45.07 32.45 35.03
N ILE A 4 -44.00 33.11 34.64
CA ILE A 4 -43.36 32.97 33.33
C ILE A 4 -42.35 31.81 33.46
N LYS A 5 -42.56 30.72 32.71
CA LYS A 5 -41.58 29.64 32.57
C LYS A 5 -40.62 29.98 31.41
N VAL A 6 -39.39 30.22 31.76
CA VAL A 6 -38.30 30.41 30.79
C VAL A 6 -37.81 29.03 30.38
N ALA A 7 -37.96 28.67 29.10
CA ALA A 7 -37.38 27.46 28.50
C ALA A 7 -36.00 27.80 27.99
N VAL A 8 -34.98 27.20 28.58
CA VAL A 8 -33.59 27.27 28.11
C VAL A 8 -33.40 26.22 27.05
N LEU A 9 -33.24 26.61 25.80
CA LEU A 9 -32.85 25.75 24.68
C LEU A 9 -31.33 25.59 24.71
N LEU A 10 -30.87 24.38 25.08
CA LEU A 10 -29.48 24.03 24.99
C LEU A 10 -29.19 23.55 23.56
N SER A 11 -28.60 24.44 22.74
CA SER A 11 -28.10 24.10 21.42
C SER A 11 -26.76 23.34 21.56
N GLY A 12 -26.80 22.00 21.44
CA GLY A 12 -25.59 21.18 21.36
C GLY A 12 -24.92 21.34 19.99
N LEU A 13 -23.75 21.97 19.92
CA LEU A 13 -22.87 21.94 18.75
C LEU A 13 -22.23 20.55 18.67
N LEU A 14 -22.66 19.75 17.71
CA LEU A 14 -21.94 18.56 17.28
C LEU A 14 -20.77 19.02 16.40
N ALA A 15 -19.58 19.11 17.01
CA ALA A 15 -18.34 19.24 16.27
C ALA A 15 -18.04 17.91 15.58
N GLY A 16 -18.45 17.75 14.33
CA GLY A 16 -18.04 16.66 13.46
C GLY A 16 -16.56 16.83 13.13
N GLY A 17 -15.69 16.08 13.83
CA GLY A 17 -14.29 15.98 13.49
C GLY A 17 -14.16 15.24 12.15
N CYS A 18 -13.89 15.96 11.06
CA CYS A 18 -13.38 15.35 9.83
C CYS A 18 -11.98 14.81 10.12
N ALA A 19 -11.85 13.53 10.37
CA ALA A 19 -10.57 12.86 10.28
C ALA A 19 -10.12 12.94 8.82
N SER A 20 -9.25 13.89 8.49
CA SER A 20 -8.53 13.93 7.21
C SER A 20 -7.49 12.81 7.22
N GLY A 21 -7.93 11.56 7.08
CA GLY A 21 -7.04 10.48 6.69
C GLY A 21 -6.49 10.81 5.31
N THR A 22 -5.17 10.85 5.17
CA THR A 22 -4.53 10.94 3.85
C THR A 22 -5.00 9.74 3.05
N ASN A 23 -5.91 9.97 2.11
CA ASN A 23 -6.50 8.90 1.28
C ASN A 23 -5.51 8.54 0.18
N THR A 24 -4.43 7.81 0.55
CA THR A 24 -3.42 7.31 -0.37
C THR A 24 -3.91 6.00 -0.97
N TRP A 25 -4.17 6.01 -2.27
CA TRP A 25 -4.57 4.82 -3.01
C TRP A 25 -3.84 4.73 -4.33
N VAL A 26 -3.71 3.52 -4.82
CA VAL A 26 -3.29 3.22 -6.18
C VAL A 26 -4.43 2.51 -6.92
N GLU A 27 -4.46 2.65 -8.26
CA GLU A 27 -5.37 1.89 -9.10
C GLU A 27 -4.58 1.07 -10.11
N LEU A 28 -4.88 -0.21 -10.19
CA LEU A 28 -4.25 -1.18 -11.06
C LEU A 28 -5.34 -2.01 -11.73
N ASP A 29 -5.41 -1.96 -13.05
CA ASP A 29 -6.43 -2.65 -13.85
C ASP A 29 -7.87 -2.40 -13.37
N GLY A 30 -8.19 -1.13 -13.04
CA GLY A 30 -9.52 -0.71 -12.56
C GLY A 30 -9.83 -1.04 -11.10
N GLN A 31 -8.92 -1.74 -10.40
CA GLN A 31 -9.06 -2.04 -8.98
C GLN A 31 -8.25 -1.05 -8.15
N ARG A 32 -8.89 -0.46 -7.13
CA ARG A 32 -8.22 0.44 -6.17
C ARG A 32 -7.81 -0.31 -4.91
N TYR A 33 -6.61 0.04 -4.46
CA TYR A 33 -6.03 -0.41 -3.20
C TYR A 33 -5.64 0.80 -2.36
N GLN A 34 -6.06 0.82 -1.11
CA GLN A 34 -5.54 1.74 -0.11
C GLN A 34 -4.11 1.33 0.22
N VAL A 35 -3.17 2.27 0.13
CA VAL A 35 -1.76 1.91 0.34
C VAL A 35 -1.13 2.72 1.45
N GLU A 36 -0.31 2.04 2.23
CA GLU A 36 0.71 2.67 3.05
C GLU A 36 1.90 3.01 2.16
N ILE A 37 2.55 4.13 2.43
CA ILE A 37 3.73 4.57 1.67
C ILE A 37 4.98 4.22 2.47
N ALA A 38 5.98 3.69 1.78
CA ALA A 38 7.33 3.47 2.27
C ALA A 38 8.29 4.19 1.32
N ASP A 39 8.67 5.44 1.66
CA ASP A 39 9.49 6.31 0.81
C ASP A 39 10.82 6.70 1.45
N ASP A 40 11.10 6.23 2.66
CA ASP A 40 12.42 6.30 3.28
C ASP A 40 13.04 4.90 3.51
N ASP A 41 14.35 4.87 3.81
CA ASP A 41 15.10 3.62 3.97
C ASP A 41 14.60 2.76 5.13
N ALA A 42 14.17 3.37 6.23
CA ALA A 42 13.70 2.65 7.42
C ALA A 42 12.32 2.03 7.17
N GLU A 43 11.44 2.74 6.50
CA GLU A 43 10.11 2.26 6.10
C GLU A 43 10.24 1.15 5.05
N ARG A 44 11.07 1.34 4.03
CA ARG A 44 11.35 0.30 3.02
C ARG A 44 11.95 -0.96 3.65
N ALA A 45 12.88 -0.81 4.59
CA ALA A 45 13.48 -1.94 5.29
C ALA A 45 12.49 -2.71 6.18
N ARG A 46 11.52 -2.00 6.78
CA ARG A 46 10.48 -2.60 7.63
C ARG A 46 9.38 -3.27 6.80
N GLY A 47 8.87 -2.59 5.77
CA GLY A 47 7.77 -3.08 4.95
C GLY A 47 6.61 -3.65 5.76
N LEU A 48 6.08 -4.78 5.34
CA LEU A 48 4.96 -5.49 5.98
C LEU A 48 5.39 -6.50 7.07
N MET A 49 6.60 -6.35 7.64
CA MET A 49 7.08 -7.24 8.70
C MET A 49 6.11 -7.30 9.88
N PHE A 50 5.96 -8.48 10.45
CA PHE A 50 5.19 -8.80 11.66
C PHE A 50 3.67 -8.59 11.54
N ARG A 51 3.14 -8.36 10.35
CA ARG A 51 1.69 -8.30 10.13
C ARG A 51 1.13 -9.70 10.01
N ASP A 52 0.04 -9.93 10.72
CA ASP A 52 -0.67 -11.21 10.71
C ASP A 52 -1.76 -11.27 9.64
N GLU A 53 -2.23 -10.08 9.20
CA GLU A 53 -3.26 -9.94 8.15
C GLU A 53 -3.15 -8.59 7.44
N MET A 54 -3.72 -8.51 6.24
CA MET A 54 -3.92 -7.27 5.49
C MET A 54 -5.28 -7.36 4.78
N ALA A 55 -6.07 -6.29 4.85
CA ALA A 55 -7.38 -6.26 4.18
C ALA A 55 -7.23 -6.45 2.66
N ALA A 56 -8.24 -7.03 2.00
CA ALA A 56 -8.17 -7.39 0.59
C ALA A 56 -7.97 -6.20 -0.36
N ASP A 57 -8.43 -5.02 0.05
CA ASP A 57 -8.30 -3.76 -0.69
C ASP A 57 -7.13 -2.89 -0.20
N HIS A 58 -6.16 -3.47 0.51
CA HIS A 58 -5.00 -2.78 1.05
C HIS A 58 -3.70 -3.33 0.48
N GLY A 59 -2.66 -2.50 0.55
CA GLY A 59 -1.31 -2.83 0.13
C GLY A 59 -0.28 -1.87 0.69
N MET A 60 0.98 -2.04 0.30
CA MET A 60 2.06 -1.10 0.58
C MET A 60 2.76 -0.72 -0.71
N LEU A 61 2.93 0.59 -0.93
CA LEU A 61 3.66 1.15 -2.06
C LEU A 61 5.02 1.65 -1.58
N PHE A 62 6.05 1.03 -2.11
CA PHE A 62 7.44 1.44 -1.91
C PHE A 62 7.85 2.37 -3.05
N ILE A 63 8.43 3.51 -2.69
CA ILE A 63 8.90 4.52 -3.65
C ILE A 63 10.41 4.63 -3.50
N HIS A 64 11.14 4.36 -4.58
CA HIS A 64 12.59 4.50 -4.63
C HIS A 64 12.99 5.84 -5.28
N ASP A 65 14.15 6.37 -4.91
CA ASP A 65 14.66 7.63 -5.45
C ASP A 65 14.98 7.51 -6.94
N GLN A 66 15.43 6.34 -7.37
CA GLN A 66 15.85 6.06 -8.75
C GLN A 66 15.25 4.74 -9.25
N GLU A 67 15.18 4.62 -10.57
CA GLU A 67 14.85 3.38 -11.25
C GLU A 67 16.11 2.52 -11.34
N GLU A 68 16.10 1.38 -10.66
CA GLU A 68 17.22 0.45 -10.61
C GLU A 68 16.75 -0.99 -10.37
N PRO A 69 17.59 -2.01 -10.58
CA PRO A 69 17.23 -3.37 -10.19
C PRO A 69 16.89 -3.45 -8.71
N GLN A 70 15.71 -3.99 -8.38
CA GLN A 70 15.25 -4.15 -7.02
C GLN A 70 15.28 -5.62 -6.61
N ALA A 71 15.44 -5.88 -5.31
CA ALA A 71 15.28 -7.21 -4.74
C ALA A 71 14.61 -7.10 -3.38
N TYR A 72 13.46 -7.72 -3.25
CA TYR A 72 12.67 -7.74 -2.02
C TYR A 72 12.79 -9.10 -1.34
N TRP A 73 12.53 -9.15 -0.05
CA TRP A 73 12.54 -10.38 0.74
C TRP A 73 11.32 -10.43 1.66
N MET A 74 11.01 -11.63 2.11
CA MET A 74 9.88 -11.87 3.02
C MET A 74 10.33 -11.99 4.49
N LYS A 75 11.47 -11.39 4.85
CA LYS A 75 12.01 -11.45 6.22
C LYS A 75 10.96 -10.96 7.21
N ASN A 76 10.64 -11.81 8.20
CA ASN A 76 9.65 -11.52 9.23
C ASN A 76 8.24 -11.17 8.71
N THR A 77 7.96 -11.40 7.44
CA THR A 77 6.63 -11.22 6.85
C THR A 77 5.82 -12.49 7.05
N ARG A 78 4.64 -12.37 7.64
CA ARG A 78 3.81 -13.50 8.09
C ARG A 78 2.66 -13.82 7.15
N ILE A 79 2.41 -12.96 6.18
CA ILE A 79 1.36 -13.12 5.16
C ILE A 79 2.01 -13.35 3.79
N ALA A 80 1.37 -14.17 2.96
CA ALA A 80 1.81 -14.37 1.58
C ALA A 80 1.48 -13.14 0.73
N LEU A 81 2.38 -12.75 -0.18
CA LEU A 81 2.27 -11.52 -0.96
C LEU A 81 2.46 -11.77 -2.47
N ASP A 82 1.85 -10.90 -3.28
CA ASP A 82 2.29 -10.60 -4.64
C ASP A 82 3.17 -9.35 -4.59
N ILE A 83 4.37 -9.40 -5.16
CA ILE A 83 5.32 -8.29 -5.22
C ILE A 83 5.41 -7.84 -6.67
N LEU A 84 4.96 -6.61 -6.94
CA LEU A 84 4.79 -6.06 -8.28
C LEU A 84 5.75 -4.89 -8.48
N TYR A 85 6.58 -4.95 -9.52
CA TYR A 85 7.64 -3.99 -9.81
C TYR A 85 7.27 -3.11 -11.01
N PHE A 86 7.35 -1.78 -10.83
CA PHE A 86 6.96 -0.80 -11.84
C PHE A 86 8.11 0.15 -12.15
N ASP A 87 8.25 0.50 -13.42
CA ASP A 87 9.24 1.46 -13.91
C ASP A 87 8.89 2.93 -13.56
N ASN A 88 9.72 3.89 -14.00
CA ASN A 88 9.46 5.32 -13.85
C ASN A 88 8.14 5.78 -14.46
N ALA A 89 7.70 5.13 -15.54
CA ALA A 89 6.42 5.42 -16.21
C ALA A 89 5.25 4.71 -15.51
N ARG A 90 5.51 4.01 -14.37
CA ARG A 90 4.53 3.23 -13.61
C ARG A 90 3.92 2.09 -14.41
N ARG A 91 4.70 1.45 -15.28
CA ARG A 91 4.31 0.25 -16.00
C ARG A 91 4.90 -0.96 -15.31
N LEU A 92 4.09 -1.99 -15.15
CA LEU A 92 4.52 -3.27 -14.57
C LEU A 92 5.61 -3.88 -15.45
N VAL A 93 6.79 -4.11 -14.89
CA VAL A 93 7.95 -4.66 -15.61
C VAL A 93 8.36 -6.03 -15.11
N SER A 94 8.00 -6.37 -13.86
CA SER A 94 8.29 -7.66 -13.25
C SER A 94 7.30 -7.95 -12.13
N GLN A 95 7.10 -9.23 -11.82
CA GLN A 95 6.21 -9.63 -10.72
C GLN A 95 6.64 -10.96 -10.13
N GLN A 96 6.57 -11.05 -8.81
CA GLN A 96 6.74 -12.26 -8.03
C GLN A 96 5.39 -12.58 -7.38
N ARG A 97 4.78 -13.71 -7.76
CA ARG A 97 3.42 -14.06 -7.34
C ARG A 97 3.44 -15.13 -6.25
N ASP A 98 2.44 -15.09 -5.38
CA ASP A 98 2.21 -16.10 -4.34
C ASP A 98 3.47 -16.35 -3.48
N VAL A 99 4.20 -15.27 -3.17
CA VAL A 99 5.44 -15.35 -2.40
C VAL A 99 5.10 -15.73 -0.96
N PRO A 100 5.63 -16.87 -0.45
CA PRO A 100 5.25 -17.37 0.85
C PRO A 100 5.87 -16.56 2.01
N PRO A 101 5.26 -16.57 3.20
CA PRO A 101 5.86 -16.03 4.41
C PRO A 101 7.24 -16.63 4.70
N CYS A 102 8.11 -15.83 5.36
CA CYS A 102 9.43 -16.34 5.74
C CYS A 102 9.81 -15.91 7.17
N ALA A 103 10.12 -16.88 8.01
CA ALA A 103 10.54 -16.69 9.40
C ALA A 103 12.04 -16.98 9.63
N LEU A 104 12.83 -17.16 8.55
CA LEU A 104 14.25 -17.54 8.62
C LEU A 104 15.19 -16.33 8.88
N GLY A 105 14.64 -15.15 9.19
CA GLY A 105 15.44 -13.95 9.39
C GLY A 105 16.28 -13.62 8.15
N ASN A 106 17.60 -13.55 8.31
CA ASN A 106 18.52 -13.27 7.19
C ASN A 106 18.68 -14.46 6.21
N GLY A 107 18.11 -15.62 6.50
CA GLY A 107 18.06 -16.78 5.61
C GLY A 107 16.88 -16.75 4.61
N CYS A 108 16.03 -15.72 4.64
CA CYS A 108 14.96 -15.57 3.66
C CYS A 108 15.55 -15.26 2.28
N PRO A 109 15.07 -15.94 1.21
CA PRO A 109 15.58 -15.70 -0.14
C PRO A 109 15.15 -14.32 -0.66
N PRO A 110 15.95 -13.71 -1.56
CA PRO A 110 15.54 -12.52 -2.29
C PRO A 110 14.60 -12.87 -3.44
N TYR A 111 13.72 -11.92 -3.76
CA TYR A 111 12.82 -11.95 -4.92
C TYR A 111 13.17 -10.75 -5.81
N PRO A 112 14.05 -10.93 -6.80
CA PRO A 112 14.53 -9.84 -7.64
C PRO A 112 13.48 -9.41 -8.69
N SER A 113 13.60 -8.17 -9.15
CA SER A 113 12.93 -7.71 -10.36
C SER A 113 13.71 -8.16 -11.61
N ASP A 114 12.98 -8.51 -12.68
CA ASP A 114 13.61 -8.89 -13.96
C ASP A 114 14.10 -7.67 -14.75
N ALA A 115 13.67 -6.46 -14.36
CA ALA A 115 14.03 -5.20 -14.98
C ALA A 115 14.13 -4.11 -13.91
N PRO A 116 14.81 -2.97 -14.19
CA PRO A 116 14.83 -1.82 -13.29
C PRO A 116 13.43 -1.36 -12.91
N ALA A 117 13.23 -1.04 -11.64
CA ALA A 117 11.97 -0.57 -11.10
C ALA A 117 12.19 0.61 -10.14
N ARG A 118 11.24 1.52 -10.11
CA ARG A 118 11.20 2.64 -9.18
C ARG A 118 10.15 2.48 -8.11
N TYR A 119 9.05 1.82 -8.44
CA TYR A 119 7.96 1.58 -7.51
C TYR A 119 7.76 0.08 -7.33
N VAL A 120 7.48 -0.32 -6.10
CA VAL A 120 7.12 -1.69 -5.79
C VAL A 120 5.80 -1.68 -5.02
N LEU A 121 4.84 -2.47 -5.48
CA LEU A 121 3.54 -2.61 -4.82
C LEU A 121 3.43 -4.02 -4.26
N GLU A 122 3.26 -4.12 -2.95
CA GLU A 122 2.95 -5.37 -2.27
C GLU A 122 1.45 -5.46 -2.00
N LEU A 123 0.84 -6.54 -2.47
CA LEU A 123 -0.57 -6.90 -2.27
C LEU A 123 -0.68 -8.29 -1.66
N ASN A 124 -1.85 -8.64 -1.14
CA ASN A 124 -2.12 -10.02 -0.75
C ASN A 124 -1.85 -10.97 -1.92
N ALA A 125 -1.30 -12.16 -1.65
CA ALA A 125 -1.07 -13.18 -2.65
C ALA A 125 -2.36 -13.54 -3.39
N GLY A 126 -2.24 -13.76 -4.72
CA GLY A 126 -3.35 -14.07 -5.61
C GLY A 126 -4.00 -12.86 -6.29
N GLU A 127 -3.70 -11.62 -5.89
CA GLU A 127 -4.28 -10.43 -6.52
C GLU A 127 -3.82 -10.26 -7.97
N ALA A 128 -2.54 -10.52 -8.26
CA ALA A 128 -2.02 -10.49 -9.63
C ALA A 128 -2.72 -11.50 -10.55
N ALA A 129 -3.01 -12.68 -10.03
CA ALA A 129 -3.76 -13.72 -10.78
C ALA A 129 -5.23 -13.34 -10.97
N ARG A 130 -5.87 -12.80 -9.92
CA ARG A 130 -7.27 -12.33 -9.96
C ARG A 130 -7.48 -11.25 -11.02
N LEU A 131 -6.54 -10.29 -11.09
CA LEU A 131 -6.56 -9.21 -12.09
C LEU A 131 -6.00 -9.64 -13.45
N LYS A 132 -5.45 -10.85 -13.59
CA LYS A 132 -4.78 -11.34 -14.80
C LYS A 132 -3.69 -10.40 -15.28
N LEU A 133 -2.91 -9.85 -14.35
CA LEU A 133 -1.90 -8.83 -14.64
C LEU A 133 -0.86 -9.35 -15.62
N GLU A 134 -0.53 -8.53 -16.60
CA GLU A 134 0.57 -8.74 -17.52
C GLU A 134 1.55 -7.56 -17.45
N ASN A 135 2.80 -7.79 -17.80
CA ASN A 135 3.78 -6.71 -17.89
C ASN A 135 3.26 -5.64 -18.88
N GLY A 136 3.47 -4.38 -18.52
CA GLY A 136 2.89 -3.23 -19.22
C GLY A 136 1.61 -2.67 -18.58
N ALA A 137 0.98 -3.37 -17.62
CA ALA A 137 -0.14 -2.83 -16.85
C ALA A 137 0.26 -1.52 -16.16
N GLU A 138 -0.63 -0.53 -16.20
CA GLU A 138 -0.35 0.82 -15.68
C GLU A 138 -0.84 0.99 -14.25
N LEU A 139 0.02 1.56 -13.39
CA LEU A 139 -0.30 1.91 -12.00
C LEU A 139 -0.65 3.40 -11.91
N THR A 140 -1.87 3.71 -11.51
CA THR A 140 -2.34 5.08 -11.28
C THR A 140 -2.24 5.44 -9.80
N PHE A 141 -1.76 6.65 -9.50
CA PHE A 141 -1.61 7.17 -8.14
C PHE A 141 -2.70 8.17 -7.80
N SER A 142 -3.19 8.11 -6.55
CA SER A 142 -3.98 9.22 -5.99
C SER A 142 -3.14 10.51 -5.93
N PRO A 143 -3.77 11.69 -5.95
CA PRO A 143 -3.06 12.97 -5.82
C PRO A 143 -2.27 13.12 -4.53
N ALA A 144 -2.58 12.33 -3.49
CA ALA A 144 -1.91 12.37 -2.21
C ALA A 144 -0.56 11.62 -2.18
N ILE A 145 -0.26 10.79 -3.20
CA ILE A 145 1.02 10.07 -3.27
C ILE A 145 2.11 11.01 -3.80
N PRO A 146 3.27 11.11 -3.09
CA PRO A 146 4.39 11.91 -3.56
C PRO A 146 4.83 11.51 -4.97
N ARG A 147 5.09 12.51 -5.80
CA ARG A 147 5.70 12.32 -7.12
C ARG A 147 7.09 12.91 -7.06
N PRO A 148 8.11 12.06 -6.90
CA PRO A 148 9.50 12.52 -6.89
C PRO A 148 9.94 13.02 -8.25
#